data_5120a2cdf336a87f517a29f3f2015023
#
_entry.id   5120a2cdf336a87f517a29f3f2015023
#
_cell.length_a   1.000
_cell.length_b   1.000
_cell.length_c   1.000
_cell.angle_alpha   90.00
_cell.angle_beta   90.00
_cell.angle_gamma   90.00
#
_symmetry.space_group_name_H-M   'P 1'
#
loop_
_entity.id
_entity.type
_entity.pdbx_description
1 polymer ?
#
loop_
_entity_poly.entity_id
_entity_poly.type
_entity_poly.pdbx_seq_one_letter_code
_entity_poly.pdbx_strand_id
1 'polypeptide(L)'
;HYSYSIIHLISRLMEYQKISTSNFKHDLLAQFARVGKARGNGNRLELIEYIAQAERSVDELAKLSGLTVANTSQHLQQLRQAGLVLCRKAGLKVFYRLSGDDVITLLDALRGVAERHLADVEKLVSTYLSVKDDLEPLPREELLDRARDGLVTVLDVRPAEEYAAGHIAGAVNVPLSELEQYLKNINPKQEVVAYCRGPHC
;
A
#
# COMPACT_ATOMS: atom_id res chain seq x y z
N HIS A 1 28.91 -39.68 -26.67
CA HIS A 1 27.71 -40.53 -26.78
C HIS A 1 27.22 -40.89 -25.37
N TYR A 2 26.26 -40.12 -24.86
CA TYR A 2 25.54 -40.51 -23.62
C TYR A 2 24.26 -41.22 -24.08
N SER A 3 24.29 -42.53 -24.14
CA SER A 3 23.11 -43.37 -24.32
C SER A 3 22.52 -43.64 -22.94
N TYR A 4 21.55 -42.85 -22.54
CA TYR A 4 20.73 -43.20 -21.39
C TYR A 4 19.73 -44.28 -21.81
N SER A 5 19.73 -45.42 -21.13
CA SER A 5 18.76 -46.48 -21.35
C SER A 5 17.35 -45.91 -21.08
N ILE A 6 16.38 -46.25 -21.96
CA ILE A 6 14.97 -45.84 -21.82
C ILE A 6 14.42 -46.20 -20.45
N ILE A 7 14.90 -47.30 -19.85
CA ILE A 7 14.55 -47.74 -18.48
C ILE A 7 14.98 -46.74 -17.44
N HIS A 8 16.15 -46.08 -17.61
CA HIS A 8 16.63 -45.07 -16.68
C HIS A 8 15.85 -43.74 -16.79
N LEU A 9 15.37 -43.42 -17.97
CA LEU A 9 14.50 -42.27 -18.22
C LEU A 9 13.11 -42.51 -17.63
N ILE A 10 12.56 -43.70 -17.80
CA ILE A 10 11.25 -44.08 -17.26
C ILE A 10 11.31 -44.13 -15.71
N SER A 11 12.37 -44.67 -15.12
CA SER A 11 12.50 -44.68 -13.67
C SER A 11 12.63 -43.26 -13.05
N ARG A 12 13.36 -42.35 -13.72
CA ARG A 12 13.40 -40.92 -13.32
C ARG A 12 12.06 -40.21 -13.50
N LEU A 13 11.33 -40.52 -14.59
CA LEU A 13 9.98 -39.98 -14.78
C LEU A 13 8.99 -40.52 -13.75
N MET A 14 9.13 -41.78 -13.35
CA MET A 14 8.33 -42.37 -12.25
C MET A 14 8.71 -41.85 -10.87
N GLU A 15 9.97 -41.51 -10.61
CA GLU A 15 10.39 -40.79 -9.41
C GLU A 15 9.89 -39.35 -9.40
N TYR A 16 9.86 -38.67 -10.53
CA TYR A 16 9.26 -37.35 -10.69
C TYR A 16 7.73 -37.37 -10.47
N GLN A 17 7.06 -38.45 -10.86
CA GLN A 17 5.63 -38.65 -10.58
C GLN A 17 5.34 -39.06 -9.12
N LYS A 18 6.34 -39.51 -8.36
CA LYS A 18 6.22 -39.81 -6.93
C LYS A 18 6.30 -38.56 -6.04
N ILE A 19 6.70 -37.41 -6.55
CA ILE A 19 6.38 -36.14 -5.92
C ILE A 19 4.88 -35.98 -6.15
N SER A 20 4.09 -36.42 -5.17
CA SER A 20 2.63 -36.33 -5.22
C SER A 20 2.27 -34.90 -5.61
N THR A 21 1.68 -34.69 -6.77
CA THR A 21 1.21 -33.37 -7.26
C THR A 21 0.27 -32.73 -6.23
N SER A 22 -0.38 -33.53 -5.41
CA SER A 22 -1.17 -33.11 -4.24
C SER A 22 -0.33 -32.43 -3.17
N ASN A 23 0.84 -32.97 -2.82
CA ASN A 23 1.72 -32.38 -1.79
C ASN A 23 2.34 -31.08 -2.31
N PHE A 24 2.80 -31.03 -3.57
CA PHE A 24 3.37 -29.82 -4.15
C PHE A 24 2.36 -28.67 -4.16
N LYS A 25 1.11 -28.93 -4.62
CA LYS A 25 0.06 -27.91 -4.63
C LYS A 25 -0.26 -27.42 -3.22
N HIS A 26 -0.33 -28.34 -2.26
CA HIS A 26 -0.59 -27.99 -0.87
C HIS A 26 0.53 -27.11 -0.29
N ASP A 27 1.78 -27.50 -0.50
CA ASP A 27 2.95 -26.76 -0.04
C ASP A 27 3.05 -25.38 -0.69
N LEU A 28 2.75 -25.28 -1.99
CA LEU A 28 2.70 -24.01 -2.70
C LEU A 28 1.61 -23.08 -2.15
N LEU A 29 0.40 -23.59 -1.94
CA LEU A 29 -0.70 -22.83 -1.33
C LEU A 29 -0.37 -22.41 0.10
N ALA A 30 0.35 -23.21 0.87
CA ALA A 30 0.84 -22.84 2.19
C ALA A 30 1.79 -21.63 2.15
N GLN A 31 2.67 -21.53 1.11
CA GLN A 31 3.51 -20.36 0.93
C GLN A 31 2.69 -19.11 0.56
N PHE A 32 1.68 -19.25 -0.31
CA PHE A 32 0.77 -18.12 -0.63
C PHE A 32 -0.01 -17.67 0.63
N ALA A 33 -0.46 -18.63 1.44
CA ALA A 33 -1.14 -18.33 2.70
C ALA A 33 -0.26 -17.54 3.68
N ARG A 34 1.07 -17.71 3.66
CA ARG A 34 1.99 -16.89 4.48
C ARG A 34 1.90 -15.41 4.14
N VAL A 35 1.84 -15.07 2.85
CA VAL A 35 1.65 -13.69 2.38
C VAL A 35 0.29 -13.16 2.86
N GLY A 36 -0.78 -13.94 2.68
CA GLY A 36 -2.12 -13.58 3.13
C GLY A 36 -2.18 -13.35 4.64
N LYS A 37 -1.60 -14.26 5.44
CA LYS A 37 -1.56 -14.17 6.91
C LYS A 37 -0.76 -12.94 7.39
N ALA A 38 0.33 -12.61 6.73
CA ALA A 38 1.13 -11.42 7.06
C ALA A 38 0.34 -10.11 6.87
N ARG A 39 -0.67 -10.09 6.01
CA ARG A 39 -1.54 -8.93 5.75
C ARG A 39 -2.82 -8.91 6.60
N GLY A 40 -3.22 -10.02 7.20
CA GLY A 40 -4.42 -10.11 8.04
C GLY A 40 -4.28 -9.41 9.40
N ASN A 41 -3.83 -8.15 9.41
CA ASN A 41 -3.72 -7.31 10.61
C ASN A 41 -3.68 -5.84 10.20
N GLY A 42 -4.54 -5.00 10.78
CA GLY A 42 -4.69 -3.57 10.45
C GLY A 42 -3.39 -2.78 10.56
N ASN A 43 -2.65 -2.94 11.66
CA ASN A 43 -1.39 -2.23 11.87
C ASN A 43 -0.35 -2.55 10.78
N ARG A 44 -0.33 -3.80 10.27
CA ARG A 44 0.58 -4.17 9.18
C ARG A 44 0.14 -3.58 7.84
N LEU A 45 -1.16 -3.49 7.59
CA LEU A 45 -1.68 -2.81 6.39
C LEU A 45 -1.30 -1.34 6.41
N GLU A 46 -1.50 -0.67 7.53
CA GLU A 46 -1.13 0.74 7.73
C GLU A 46 0.38 0.97 7.56
N LEU A 47 1.22 0.12 8.14
CA LEU A 47 2.68 0.20 7.94
C LEU A 47 3.08 0.03 6.47
N ILE A 48 2.43 -0.85 5.70
CA ILE A 48 2.67 -0.99 4.26
C ILE A 48 2.31 0.32 3.54
N GLU A 49 1.23 0.99 3.90
CA GLU A 49 0.83 2.27 3.31
C GLU A 49 1.87 3.37 3.54
N TYR A 50 2.42 3.48 4.75
CA TYR A 50 3.49 4.43 5.02
C TYR A 50 4.78 4.12 4.25
N ILE A 51 5.12 2.83 4.14
CA ILE A 51 6.31 2.38 3.40
C ILE A 51 6.13 2.55 1.89
N ALA A 52 4.90 2.46 1.39
CA ALA A 52 4.58 2.69 -0.02
C ALA A 52 4.85 4.15 -0.45
N GLN A 53 4.76 5.10 0.46
CA GLN A 53 5.05 6.51 0.18
C GLN A 53 6.56 6.79 0.07
N ALA A 54 7.35 6.19 0.97
CA ALA A 54 8.80 6.34 1.00
C ALA A 54 9.46 5.27 1.88
N GLU A 55 10.75 5.02 1.65
CA GLU A 55 11.56 4.25 2.57
C GLU A 55 11.63 4.96 3.93
N ARG A 56 11.36 4.23 5.03
CA ARG A 56 11.27 4.79 6.38
C ARG A 56 12.00 3.96 7.41
N SER A 57 12.52 4.62 8.44
CA SER A 57 13.09 3.95 9.61
C SER A 57 12.00 3.40 10.53
N VAL A 58 12.39 2.44 11.40
CA VAL A 58 11.47 1.88 12.41
C VAL A 58 10.91 2.97 13.32
N ASP A 59 11.74 3.94 13.73
CA ASP A 59 11.33 5.03 14.63
C ASP A 59 10.29 5.96 13.95
N GLU A 60 10.50 6.29 12.67
CA GLU A 60 9.53 7.07 11.88
C GLU A 60 8.20 6.33 11.73
N LEU A 61 8.26 5.02 11.41
CA LEU A 61 7.07 4.19 11.28
C LEU A 61 6.32 4.05 12.61
N ALA A 62 7.05 3.92 13.73
CA ALA A 62 6.45 3.88 15.06
C ALA A 62 5.73 5.21 15.38
N LYS A 63 6.36 6.33 15.07
CA LYS A 63 5.76 7.67 15.28
C LYS A 63 4.50 7.86 14.43
N LEU A 64 4.53 7.47 13.14
CA LEU A 64 3.40 7.64 12.21
C LEU A 64 2.21 6.75 12.57
N SER A 65 2.45 5.50 12.99
CA SER A 65 1.40 4.54 13.34
C SER A 65 0.92 4.65 14.79
N GLY A 66 1.56 5.45 15.63
CA GLY A 66 1.26 5.52 17.06
C GLY A 66 1.63 4.24 17.84
N LEU A 67 2.34 3.30 17.23
CA LEU A 67 2.78 2.06 17.86
C LEU A 67 4.09 2.28 18.63
N THR A 68 4.37 1.41 19.60
CA THR A 68 5.70 1.38 20.21
C THR A 68 6.74 0.86 19.20
N VAL A 69 7.99 1.29 19.31
CA VAL A 69 9.11 0.83 18.46
C VAL A 69 9.23 -0.70 18.46
N ALA A 70 9.00 -1.35 19.62
CA ALA A 70 9.04 -2.79 19.75
C ALA A 70 7.94 -3.48 18.93
N ASN A 71 6.69 -3.01 19.01
CA ASN A 71 5.56 -3.53 18.25
C ASN A 71 5.76 -3.29 16.75
N THR A 72 6.20 -2.10 16.37
CA THR A 72 6.52 -1.76 14.98
C THR A 72 7.58 -2.70 14.42
N SER A 73 8.69 -2.91 15.15
CA SER A 73 9.73 -3.85 14.75
C SER A 73 9.18 -5.27 14.57
N GLN A 74 8.31 -5.75 15.45
CA GLN A 74 7.71 -7.07 15.34
C GLN A 74 6.84 -7.20 14.10
N HIS A 75 6.00 -6.22 13.80
CA HIS A 75 5.18 -6.19 12.59
C HIS A 75 6.04 -6.15 11.32
N LEU A 76 7.07 -5.32 11.29
CA LEU A 76 8.00 -5.21 10.16
C LEU A 76 8.78 -6.49 9.91
N GLN A 77 9.17 -7.22 10.97
CA GLN A 77 9.81 -8.54 10.84
C GLN A 77 8.87 -9.56 10.21
N GLN A 78 7.57 -9.56 10.58
CA GLN A 78 6.57 -10.44 9.98
C GLN A 78 6.35 -10.12 8.49
N LEU A 79 6.27 -8.84 8.14
CA LEU A 79 6.17 -8.39 6.75
C LEU A 79 7.40 -8.80 5.93
N ARG A 80 8.59 -8.66 6.50
CA ARG A 80 9.84 -9.06 5.87
C ARG A 80 9.92 -10.57 5.67
N GLN A 81 9.54 -11.37 6.68
CA GLN A 81 9.51 -12.84 6.57
C GLN A 81 8.52 -13.33 5.51
N ALA A 82 7.46 -12.57 5.25
CA ALA A 82 6.51 -12.82 4.17
C ALA A 82 6.95 -12.29 2.80
N GLY A 83 8.11 -11.61 2.72
CA GLY A 83 8.64 -11.06 1.48
C GLY A 83 7.97 -9.77 1.00
N LEU A 84 7.15 -9.11 1.83
CA LEU A 84 6.42 -7.90 1.45
C LEU A 84 7.27 -6.62 1.56
N VAL A 85 8.27 -6.64 2.44
CA VAL A 85 9.19 -5.51 2.63
C VAL A 85 10.64 -6.00 2.68
N LEU A 86 11.54 -5.12 2.25
CA LEU A 86 12.99 -5.27 2.38
C LEU A 86 13.48 -4.30 3.45
N CYS A 87 14.61 -4.63 4.08
CA CYS A 87 15.26 -3.70 5.00
C CYS A 87 16.74 -3.51 4.67
N ARG A 88 17.25 -2.34 5.01
CA ARG A 88 18.68 -2.05 5.04
C ARG A 88 19.07 -1.37 6.35
N LYS A 89 20.29 -1.58 6.77
CA LYS A 89 20.88 -0.91 7.93
C LYS A 89 21.69 0.30 7.47
N ALA A 90 21.50 1.44 8.13
CA ALA A 90 22.29 2.65 7.92
C ALA A 90 22.67 3.23 9.29
N GLY A 91 23.91 3.04 9.71
CA GLY A 91 24.38 3.35 11.06
C GLY A 91 23.60 2.56 12.12
N LEU A 92 22.99 3.26 13.05
CA LEU A 92 22.17 2.69 14.11
C LEU A 92 20.70 2.47 13.71
N LYS A 93 20.29 2.97 12.54
CA LYS A 93 18.90 2.88 12.08
C LYS A 93 18.70 1.74 11.09
N VAL A 94 17.52 1.16 11.09
CA VAL A 94 17.04 0.17 10.12
C VAL A 94 15.91 0.79 9.33
N PHE A 95 16.08 0.84 8.01
CA PHE A 95 15.09 1.38 7.07
C PHE A 95 14.37 0.26 6.35
N TYR A 96 13.09 0.48 6.07
CA TYR A 96 12.23 -0.46 5.37
C TYR A 96 11.64 0.18 4.11
N ARG A 97 11.60 -0.62 3.02
CA ARG A 97 10.93 -0.27 1.76
C ARG A 97 10.12 -1.46 1.26
N LEU A 98 9.19 -1.23 0.35
CA LEU A 98 8.48 -2.32 -0.31
C LEU A 98 9.45 -3.22 -1.07
N SER A 99 9.10 -4.51 -1.20
CA SER A 99 9.86 -5.46 -2.01
C SER A 99 9.66 -5.23 -3.51
N GLY A 100 8.52 -4.71 -3.93
CA GLY A 100 8.16 -4.39 -5.30
C GLY A 100 6.79 -3.72 -5.38
N ASP A 101 6.43 -3.20 -6.56
CA ASP A 101 5.16 -2.53 -6.84
C ASP A 101 3.96 -3.50 -6.82
N ASP A 102 4.21 -4.78 -6.98
CA ASP A 102 3.22 -5.86 -6.85
C ASP A 102 2.60 -5.92 -5.45
N VAL A 103 3.31 -5.46 -4.41
CA VAL A 103 2.76 -5.31 -3.05
C VAL A 103 1.64 -4.27 -3.02
N ILE A 104 1.79 -3.16 -3.76
CA ILE A 104 0.75 -2.12 -3.89
C ILE A 104 -0.46 -2.71 -4.62
N THR A 105 -0.24 -3.34 -5.76
CA THR A 105 -1.30 -3.99 -6.54
C THR A 105 -2.10 -5.00 -5.70
N LEU A 106 -1.41 -5.79 -4.89
CA LEU A 106 -2.04 -6.74 -3.98
C LEU A 106 -2.86 -6.04 -2.88
N LEU A 107 -2.41 -4.89 -2.37
CA LEU A 107 -3.13 -4.09 -1.37
C LEU A 107 -4.41 -3.49 -1.98
N ASP A 108 -4.33 -2.95 -3.19
CA ASP A 108 -5.46 -2.38 -3.91
C ASP A 108 -6.52 -3.45 -4.24
N ALA A 109 -6.09 -4.65 -4.65
CA ALA A 109 -6.99 -5.77 -4.85
C ALA A 109 -7.71 -6.18 -3.55
N LEU A 110 -7.00 -6.18 -2.41
CA LEU A 110 -7.61 -6.46 -1.10
C LEU A 110 -8.67 -5.42 -0.73
N ARG A 111 -8.34 -4.13 -0.90
CA ARG A 111 -9.29 -3.02 -0.66
C ARG A 111 -10.53 -3.19 -1.53
N GLY A 112 -10.35 -3.36 -2.83
CA GLY A 112 -11.47 -3.50 -3.74
C GLY A 112 -12.38 -4.69 -3.44
N VAL A 113 -11.84 -5.79 -2.90
CA VAL A 113 -12.65 -6.92 -2.42
C VAL A 113 -13.42 -6.53 -1.15
N ALA A 114 -12.77 -5.87 -0.19
CA ALA A 114 -13.42 -5.44 1.05
C ALA A 114 -14.55 -4.43 0.77
N GLU A 115 -14.31 -3.44 -0.07
CA GLU A 115 -15.29 -2.42 -0.44
C GLU A 115 -16.53 -3.01 -1.15
N ARG A 116 -16.34 -4.00 -2.01
CA ARG A 116 -17.47 -4.59 -2.76
C ARG A 116 -18.26 -5.63 -1.98
N HIS A 117 -17.68 -6.25 -0.95
CA HIS A 117 -18.27 -7.45 -0.34
C HIS A 117 -18.45 -7.38 1.17
N LEU A 118 -17.90 -6.37 1.86
CA LEU A 118 -18.08 -6.19 3.29
C LEU A 118 -19.03 -5.02 3.58
N ALA A 119 -20.26 -5.32 3.98
CA ALA A 119 -21.25 -4.30 4.33
C ALA A 119 -20.79 -3.35 5.45
N ASP A 120 -19.94 -3.81 6.35
CA ASP A 120 -19.36 -2.96 7.40
C ASP A 120 -18.41 -1.90 6.83
N VAL A 121 -17.70 -2.18 5.74
CA VAL A 121 -16.86 -1.19 5.04
C VAL A 121 -17.73 -0.12 4.41
N GLU A 122 -18.79 -0.50 3.69
CA GLU A 122 -19.77 0.44 3.12
C GLU A 122 -20.38 1.34 4.21
N LYS A 123 -20.77 0.75 5.34
CA LYS A 123 -21.32 1.50 6.47
C LYS A 123 -20.31 2.45 7.10
N LEU A 124 -19.06 2.04 7.27
CA LEU A 124 -17.99 2.91 7.76
C LEU A 124 -17.76 4.07 6.80
N VAL A 125 -17.61 3.78 5.50
CA VAL A 125 -17.43 4.80 4.46
C VAL A 125 -18.60 5.79 4.46
N SER A 126 -19.86 5.32 4.44
CA SER A 126 -21.04 6.19 4.47
C SER A 126 -21.12 7.02 5.75
N THR A 127 -20.76 6.46 6.90
CA THR A 127 -20.82 7.18 8.19
C THR A 127 -19.79 8.30 8.28
N TYR A 128 -18.55 8.04 7.82
CA TYR A 128 -17.44 9.02 7.89
C TYR A 128 -17.39 9.96 6.69
N LEU A 129 -17.93 9.56 5.53
CA LEU A 129 -17.91 10.34 4.30
C LEU A 129 -19.28 10.97 3.96
N SER A 130 -20.32 10.79 4.78
CA SER A 130 -21.62 11.44 4.58
C SER A 130 -21.57 12.96 4.54
N VAL A 131 -20.47 13.56 4.97
CA VAL A 131 -20.19 15.01 4.82
C VAL A 131 -19.69 15.34 3.39
N LYS A 132 -19.45 14.32 2.53
CA LYS A 132 -18.90 14.49 1.17
C LYS A 132 -19.94 14.42 0.05
N ASP A 133 -21.23 14.49 0.37
CA ASP A 133 -22.30 14.32 -0.63
C ASP A 133 -22.28 15.34 -1.79
N ASP A 134 -21.51 16.44 -1.64
CA ASP A 134 -21.33 17.46 -2.67
C ASP A 134 -19.96 17.39 -3.41
N LEU A 135 -19.13 16.38 -3.13
CA LEU A 135 -17.81 16.25 -3.75
C LEU A 135 -17.82 15.19 -4.86
N GLU A 136 -17.56 15.62 -6.09
CA GLU A 136 -17.39 14.70 -7.22
C GLU A 136 -15.94 14.18 -7.28
N PRO A 137 -15.73 12.85 -7.32
CA PRO A 137 -14.41 12.29 -7.53
C PRO A 137 -13.89 12.61 -8.92
N LEU A 138 -12.71 13.24 -9.00
CA LEU A 138 -12.07 13.58 -10.25
C LEU A 138 -11.06 12.48 -10.65
N PRO A 139 -11.15 11.89 -11.87
CA PRO A 139 -10.16 10.96 -12.37
C PRO A 139 -8.76 11.58 -12.40
N ARG A 140 -7.73 10.76 -12.15
CA ARG A 140 -6.34 11.23 -12.06
C ARG A 140 -5.88 11.93 -13.34
N GLU A 141 -6.19 11.39 -14.50
CA GLU A 141 -5.83 11.97 -15.79
C GLU A 141 -6.44 13.36 -15.96
N GLU A 142 -7.72 13.50 -15.64
CA GLU A 142 -8.44 14.78 -15.73
C GLU A 142 -7.88 15.79 -14.73
N LEU A 143 -7.53 15.37 -13.50
CA LEU A 143 -6.87 16.25 -12.52
C LEU A 143 -5.54 16.80 -13.06
N LEU A 144 -4.70 15.93 -13.65
CA LEU A 144 -3.41 16.32 -14.17
C LEU A 144 -3.54 17.30 -15.36
N ASP A 145 -4.52 17.12 -16.22
CA ASP A 145 -4.78 18.02 -17.34
C ASP A 145 -5.29 19.38 -16.85
N ARG A 146 -6.28 19.43 -15.97
CA ARG A 146 -6.79 20.67 -15.37
C ARG A 146 -5.72 21.43 -14.57
N ALA A 147 -4.86 20.69 -13.85
CA ALA A 147 -3.74 21.30 -13.12
C ALA A 147 -2.70 21.91 -14.06
N ARG A 148 -2.37 21.23 -15.16
CA ARG A 148 -1.45 21.73 -16.18
C ARG A 148 -1.96 22.99 -16.87
N ASP A 149 -3.26 23.05 -17.12
CA ASP A 149 -3.92 24.19 -17.75
C ASP A 149 -4.17 25.35 -16.78
N GLY A 150 -3.83 25.21 -15.50
CA GLY A 150 -4.04 26.22 -14.47
C GLY A 150 -5.49 26.48 -14.10
N LEU A 151 -6.39 25.55 -14.44
CA LEU A 151 -7.83 25.67 -14.21
C LEU A 151 -8.22 25.40 -12.76
N VAL A 152 -7.40 24.63 -12.03
CA VAL A 152 -7.64 24.23 -10.63
C VAL A 152 -6.41 24.46 -9.77
N THR A 153 -6.63 24.73 -8.48
CA THR A 153 -5.58 24.65 -7.46
C THR A 153 -5.58 23.27 -6.85
N VAL A 154 -4.48 22.54 -7.00
CA VAL A 154 -4.32 21.19 -6.45
C VAL A 154 -3.75 21.29 -5.04
N LEU A 155 -4.45 20.75 -4.07
CA LEU A 155 -4.01 20.67 -2.68
C LEU A 155 -3.61 19.23 -2.33
N ASP A 156 -2.41 19.06 -1.80
CA ASP A 156 -1.98 17.84 -1.15
C ASP A 156 -2.25 17.96 0.37
N VAL A 157 -3.24 17.22 0.85
CA VAL A 157 -3.65 17.30 2.26
C VAL A 157 -2.92 16.30 3.16
N ARG A 158 -1.89 15.63 2.63
CA ARG A 158 -1.02 14.73 3.39
C ARG A 158 -0.06 15.52 4.29
N PRO A 159 0.52 14.86 5.32
CA PRO A 159 1.59 15.45 6.12
C PRO A 159 2.76 15.95 5.25
N ALA A 160 3.44 17.00 5.69
CA ALA A 160 4.53 17.65 4.94
C ALA A 160 5.67 16.69 4.57
N GLU A 161 5.95 15.70 5.41
CA GLU A 161 6.97 14.68 5.16
C GLU A 161 6.62 13.77 3.98
N GLU A 162 5.32 13.49 3.78
CA GLU A 162 4.85 12.69 2.64
C GLU A 162 4.83 13.51 1.34
N TYR A 163 4.43 14.77 1.43
CA TYR A 163 4.54 15.71 0.32
C TYR A 163 6.00 15.85 -0.16
N ALA A 164 6.94 15.99 0.78
CA ALA A 164 8.36 16.09 0.46
C ALA A 164 8.93 14.82 -0.19
N ALA A 165 8.38 13.64 0.14
CA ALA A 165 8.78 12.37 -0.46
C ALA A 165 8.32 12.21 -1.93
N GLY A 166 7.26 12.94 -2.33
CA GLY A 166 6.74 12.97 -3.71
C GLY A 166 5.30 13.47 -3.74
N HIS A 167 5.01 14.36 -4.70
CA HIS A 167 3.69 15.00 -4.85
C HIS A 167 3.38 15.29 -6.33
N ILE A 168 2.14 15.64 -6.63
CA ILE A 168 1.72 16.09 -7.97
C ILE A 168 2.38 17.44 -8.26
N ALA A 169 3.05 17.57 -9.40
CA ALA A 169 3.73 18.78 -9.79
C ALA A 169 2.77 19.99 -9.76
N GLY A 170 3.18 21.04 -9.04
CA GLY A 170 2.35 22.25 -8.85
C GLY A 170 1.33 22.18 -7.73
N ALA A 171 1.19 21.04 -7.04
CA ALA A 171 0.34 20.95 -5.87
C ALA A 171 0.88 21.75 -4.68
N VAL A 172 -0.02 22.34 -3.90
CA VAL A 172 0.29 23.06 -2.66
C VAL A 172 0.05 22.12 -1.49
N ASN A 173 1.04 21.96 -0.60
CA ASN A 173 0.83 21.16 0.60
C ASN A 173 0.05 21.95 1.65
N VAL A 174 -1.11 21.44 1.97
CA VAL A 174 -1.97 21.97 3.04
C VAL A 174 -2.46 20.78 3.87
N PRO A 175 -1.72 20.39 4.92
CA PRO A 175 -2.13 19.29 5.80
C PRO A 175 -3.57 19.45 6.28
N LEU A 176 -4.27 18.34 6.46
CA LEU A 176 -5.71 18.33 6.80
C LEU A 176 -6.03 19.20 8.02
N SER A 177 -5.12 19.28 9.00
CA SER A 177 -5.23 20.15 10.17
C SER A 177 -5.22 21.66 9.87
N GLU A 178 -4.69 22.06 8.72
CA GLU A 178 -4.56 23.45 8.30
C GLU A 178 -5.56 23.84 7.20
N LEU A 179 -6.26 22.83 6.64
CA LEU A 179 -7.12 23.00 5.48
C LEU A 179 -8.24 24.01 5.72
N GLU A 180 -8.90 23.98 6.86
CA GLU A 180 -9.98 24.91 7.20
C GLU A 180 -9.51 26.37 7.18
N GLN A 181 -8.34 26.63 7.75
CA GLN A 181 -7.76 27.97 7.77
C GLN A 181 -7.31 28.42 6.38
N TYR A 182 -6.77 27.53 5.59
CA TYR A 182 -6.37 27.80 4.21
C TYR A 182 -7.58 28.17 3.34
N LEU A 183 -8.67 27.40 3.42
CA LEU A 183 -9.88 27.62 2.63
C LEU A 183 -10.58 28.96 2.96
N LYS A 184 -10.47 29.47 4.17
CA LYS A 184 -10.99 30.80 4.55
C LYS A 184 -10.30 31.96 3.79
N ASN A 185 -9.08 31.73 3.32
CA ASN A 185 -8.25 32.76 2.68
C ASN A 185 -8.17 32.61 1.15
N ILE A 186 -8.75 31.55 0.59
CA ILE A 186 -8.73 31.32 -0.86
C ILE A 186 -9.84 32.11 -1.54
N ASN A 187 -9.62 32.48 -2.81
CA ASN A 187 -10.66 33.12 -3.60
C ASN A 187 -11.85 32.17 -3.81
N PRO A 188 -13.09 32.55 -3.41
CA PRO A 188 -14.26 31.67 -3.53
C PRO A 188 -14.61 31.24 -4.96
N LYS A 189 -14.05 31.92 -5.98
CA LYS A 189 -14.24 31.57 -7.38
C LYS A 189 -13.19 30.61 -7.92
N GLN A 190 -12.19 30.28 -7.14
CA GLN A 190 -11.12 29.38 -7.53
C GLN A 190 -11.53 27.93 -7.29
N GLU A 191 -11.54 27.14 -8.33
CA GLU A 191 -11.75 25.71 -8.21
C GLU A 191 -10.58 25.05 -7.50
N VAL A 192 -10.86 24.25 -6.48
CA VAL A 192 -9.87 23.59 -5.64
C VAL A 192 -10.10 22.09 -5.67
N VAL A 193 -9.08 21.34 -5.97
CA VAL A 193 -9.10 19.88 -5.91
C VAL A 193 -8.11 19.41 -4.87
N ALA A 194 -8.59 18.73 -3.84
CA ALA A 194 -7.73 18.13 -2.82
C ALA A 194 -7.49 16.65 -3.12
N TYR A 195 -6.27 16.19 -2.91
CA TYR A 195 -5.95 14.76 -2.97
C TYR A 195 -5.20 14.30 -1.72
N CYS A 196 -5.35 13.00 -1.45
CA CYS A 196 -4.69 12.30 -0.37
C CYS A 196 -4.10 10.97 -0.87
N ARG A 197 -3.77 10.05 0.04
CA ARG A 197 -3.26 8.70 -0.27
C ARG A 197 -4.28 7.83 -1.01
N GLY A 198 -5.56 8.10 -0.83
CA GLY A 198 -6.65 7.33 -1.42
C GLY A 198 -8.02 7.76 -0.90
N PRO A 199 -9.09 7.09 -1.31
CA PRO A 199 -10.47 7.51 -1.03
C PRO A 199 -10.84 7.51 0.46
N HIS A 200 -10.07 6.83 1.31
CA HIS A 200 -10.31 6.70 2.76
C HIS A 200 -9.20 7.35 3.61
N CYS A 201 -8.50 8.31 3.06
CA CYS A 201 -7.46 9.05 3.79
C CYS A 201 -8.01 9.97 4.87
#